data_10a6012e6f005657ad5a3c708d0c931f
#
_entry.id   10a6012e6f005657ad5a3c708d0c931f
#
_cell.length_a   1.000
_cell.length_b   1.000
_cell.length_c   1.000
_cell.angle_alpha   90.00
_cell.angle_beta   90.00
_cell.angle_gamma   90.00
#
_symmetry.space_group_name_H-M   'P 1'
#
loop_
_entity.id
_entity.type
_entity.pdbx_description
1 polymer ?
#
loop_
_entity_poly.entity_id
_entity_poly.type
_entity_poly.pdbx_seq_one_letter_code
_entity_poly.pdbx_strand_id
1 'polypeptide(L)'
;MKTSPIIALDFDSAEKAFAFLQPFDGDVSVKVGMQLYYKEGPSIVAKLKELGFDVFLDLKLHDIPNTVKSAMEVLAGFGVDLVNVHAAGGKTMMEAALEGLDKGTPAGLKRPALIGVTQLTSTDEKQVAEEQLIRVPLEESVLHYAKLTKAAGLDGVVCSVHESAAIAEACGREFLKVTPGIRLPQGDTQDQKRIATPEEARLAGSTHIVVGRAITGSAEPKAAYDLINALWKGQN
;
A
#
# COMPACT_ATOMS: atom_id res chain seq x y z
N MET A 1 -11.49 -2.65 2.35
CA MET A 1 -10.90 -2.63 0.99
C MET A 1 -11.11 -3.98 0.35
N LYS A 2 -11.37 -4.03 -0.95
CA LYS A 2 -11.59 -5.27 -1.70
C LYS A 2 -10.29 -6.05 -1.88
N THR A 3 -10.36 -7.36 -2.06
CA THR A 3 -9.17 -8.22 -2.28
C THR A 3 -8.68 -8.24 -3.74
N SER A 4 -9.34 -7.51 -4.63
CA SER A 4 -8.89 -7.32 -6.01
C SER A 4 -7.57 -6.52 -6.07
N PRO A 5 -6.78 -6.63 -7.15
CA PRO A 5 -5.56 -5.85 -7.32
C PRO A 5 -5.82 -4.34 -7.18
N ILE A 6 -4.93 -3.65 -6.48
CA ILE A 6 -4.97 -2.20 -6.28
C ILE A 6 -4.19 -1.53 -7.42
N ILE A 7 -4.84 -0.70 -8.23
CA ILE A 7 -4.17 0.03 -9.32
C ILE A 7 -3.44 1.25 -8.76
N ALA A 8 -2.13 1.35 -8.97
CA ALA A 8 -1.37 2.54 -8.60
C ALA A 8 -1.59 3.66 -9.63
N LEU A 9 -2.26 4.75 -9.22
CA LEU A 9 -2.50 5.93 -10.03
C LEU A 9 -1.30 6.89 -9.98
N ASP A 10 -0.16 6.44 -10.52
CA ASP A 10 1.08 7.23 -10.55
C ASP A 10 1.07 8.17 -11.76
N PHE A 11 0.03 9.04 -11.84
CA PHE A 11 -0.15 10.07 -12.87
C PHE A 11 0.26 11.44 -12.34
N ASP A 12 0.59 12.34 -13.27
CA ASP A 12 0.97 13.72 -13.00
C ASP A 12 -0.22 14.69 -12.91
N SER A 13 -1.46 14.21 -13.16
CA SER A 13 -2.68 15.02 -13.04
C SER A 13 -3.94 14.18 -12.83
N ALA A 14 -4.96 14.79 -12.22
CA ALA A 14 -6.30 14.21 -12.08
C ALA A 14 -6.93 13.90 -13.43
N GLU A 15 -6.75 14.78 -14.42
CA GLU A 15 -7.28 14.59 -15.78
C GLU A 15 -6.81 13.26 -16.38
N LYS A 16 -5.50 12.99 -16.32
CA LYS A 16 -4.93 11.73 -16.83
C LYS A 16 -5.39 10.52 -16.02
N ALA A 17 -5.46 10.67 -14.69
CA ALA A 17 -5.94 9.60 -13.82
C ALA A 17 -7.41 9.23 -14.11
N PHE A 18 -8.29 10.21 -14.27
CA PHE A 18 -9.70 9.95 -14.60
C PHE A 18 -9.90 9.47 -16.04
N ALA A 19 -9.13 9.97 -17.00
CA ALA A 19 -9.15 9.45 -18.36
C ALA A 19 -8.74 7.97 -18.40
N PHE A 20 -7.70 7.59 -17.65
CA PHE A 20 -7.29 6.19 -17.48
C PHE A 20 -8.38 5.33 -16.85
N LEU A 21 -9.11 5.87 -15.87
CA LEU A 21 -10.14 5.11 -15.12
C LEU A 21 -11.45 4.94 -15.87
N GLN A 22 -11.66 5.57 -17.03
CA GLN A 22 -12.90 5.49 -17.84
C GLN A 22 -13.41 4.05 -18.09
N PRO A 23 -12.54 3.05 -18.43
CA PRO A 23 -12.98 1.68 -18.65
C PRO A 23 -13.16 0.86 -17.36
N PHE A 24 -12.92 1.44 -16.17
CA PHE A 24 -13.02 0.74 -14.90
C PHE A 24 -14.27 1.16 -14.14
N ASP A 25 -14.97 0.19 -13.60
CA ASP A 25 -16.10 0.40 -12.70
C ASP A 25 -15.63 0.68 -11.26
N GLY A 26 -16.49 1.24 -10.41
CA GLY A 26 -16.22 1.48 -8.98
C GLY A 26 -15.91 0.22 -8.15
N ASP A 27 -15.88 -0.96 -8.77
CA ASP A 27 -15.51 -2.23 -8.13
C ASP A 27 -13.99 -2.47 -8.04
N VAL A 28 -13.19 -1.49 -8.44
CA VAL A 28 -11.72 -1.53 -8.41
C VAL A 28 -11.19 -0.74 -7.23
N SER A 29 -10.08 -1.18 -6.65
CA SER A 29 -9.31 -0.43 -5.66
C SER A 29 -8.19 0.34 -6.34
N VAL A 30 -7.94 1.57 -5.89
CA VAL A 30 -6.89 2.43 -6.44
C VAL A 30 -5.96 2.94 -5.35
N LYS A 31 -4.70 3.18 -5.68
CA LYS A 31 -3.71 3.82 -4.81
C LYS A 31 -3.39 5.22 -5.33
N VAL A 32 -3.59 6.22 -4.49
CA VAL A 32 -3.15 7.60 -4.73
C VAL A 32 -1.84 7.82 -3.98
N GLY A 33 -0.76 8.03 -4.73
CA GLY A 33 0.56 8.31 -4.18
C GLY A 33 0.81 9.81 -3.99
N MET A 34 2.01 10.14 -3.45
CA MET A 34 2.42 11.51 -3.10
C MET A 34 2.31 12.48 -4.27
N GLN A 35 2.80 12.11 -5.48
CA GLN A 35 2.80 13.02 -6.63
C GLN A 35 1.40 13.54 -6.96
N LEU A 36 0.46 12.63 -7.17
CA LEU A 36 -0.91 12.98 -7.52
C LEU A 36 -1.61 13.72 -6.38
N TYR A 37 -1.44 13.26 -5.14
CA TYR A 37 -2.06 13.89 -3.98
C TYR A 37 -1.53 15.31 -3.70
N TYR A 38 -0.21 15.53 -3.77
CA TYR A 38 0.36 16.86 -3.52
C TYR A 38 0.00 17.86 -4.62
N LYS A 39 -0.25 17.39 -5.83
CA LYS A 39 -0.70 18.27 -6.91
C LYS A 39 -2.19 18.61 -6.80
N GLU A 40 -3.05 17.65 -6.52
CA GLU A 40 -4.50 17.78 -6.61
C GLU A 40 -5.19 18.03 -5.25
N GLY A 41 -4.48 17.76 -4.17
CA GLY A 41 -5.03 17.86 -2.80
C GLY A 41 -6.12 16.84 -2.49
N PRO A 42 -6.93 17.09 -1.46
CA PRO A 42 -8.00 16.16 -1.04
C PRO A 42 -9.10 15.94 -2.08
N SER A 43 -9.25 16.84 -3.04
CA SER A 43 -10.29 16.77 -4.09
C SER A 43 -10.20 15.50 -4.93
N ILE A 44 -8.99 14.99 -5.18
CA ILE A 44 -8.80 13.72 -5.92
C ILE A 44 -9.41 12.54 -5.18
N VAL A 45 -9.25 12.49 -3.84
CA VAL A 45 -9.81 11.44 -2.99
C VAL A 45 -11.34 11.51 -3.00
N ALA A 46 -11.91 12.71 -2.77
CA ALA A 46 -13.35 12.91 -2.77
C ALA A 46 -13.98 12.43 -4.09
N LYS A 47 -13.39 12.80 -5.22
CA LYS A 47 -13.88 12.41 -6.54
C LYS A 47 -13.79 10.90 -6.80
N LEU A 48 -12.70 10.25 -6.38
CA LEU A 48 -12.56 8.78 -6.49
C LEU A 48 -13.63 8.07 -5.64
N LYS A 49 -13.88 8.56 -4.43
CA LYS A 49 -14.93 8.00 -3.55
C LYS A 49 -16.34 8.21 -4.12
N GLU A 50 -16.64 9.37 -4.71
CA GLU A 50 -17.91 9.61 -5.43
C GLU A 50 -18.13 8.63 -6.59
N LEU A 51 -17.06 8.24 -7.27
CA LEU A 51 -17.09 7.25 -8.35
C LEU A 51 -17.12 5.78 -7.86
N GLY A 52 -17.12 5.55 -6.53
CA GLY A 52 -17.26 4.23 -5.91
C GLY A 52 -15.96 3.44 -5.75
N PHE A 53 -14.80 4.03 -6.03
CA PHE A 53 -13.51 3.35 -5.85
C PHE A 53 -13.15 3.20 -4.37
N ASP A 54 -12.55 2.06 -4.00
CA ASP A 54 -11.81 1.96 -2.74
C ASP A 54 -10.46 2.67 -2.90
N VAL A 55 -10.08 3.49 -1.93
CA VAL A 55 -8.88 4.33 -2.01
C VAL A 55 -7.84 3.96 -0.95
N PHE A 56 -6.67 3.54 -1.41
CA PHE A 56 -5.44 3.50 -0.62
C PHE A 56 -4.69 4.82 -0.79
N LEU A 57 -4.67 5.67 0.25
CA LEU A 57 -3.92 6.91 0.24
C LEU A 57 -2.50 6.66 0.78
N ASP A 58 -1.52 6.59 -0.14
CA ASP A 58 -0.15 6.13 0.08
C ASP A 58 0.83 7.31 0.26
N LEU A 59 0.75 7.99 1.43
CA LEU A 59 1.57 9.17 1.75
C LEU A 59 2.77 8.85 2.65
N LYS A 60 2.79 7.67 3.28
CA LYS A 60 3.91 7.18 4.11
C LYS A 60 4.32 8.18 5.20
N LEU A 61 3.36 8.60 6.04
CA LEU A 61 3.64 9.61 7.07
C LEU A 61 4.79 9.16 7.99
N HIS A 62 5.71 10.08 8.25
CA HIS A 62 6.85 9.85 9.11
C HIS A 62 7.28 11.19 9.72
N ASP A 63 6.88 11.43 10.96
CA ASP A 63 7.17 12.65 11.72
C ASP A 63 7.05 12.35 13.21
N ILE A 64 7.21 13.34 14.09
CA ILE A 64 6.96 13.18 15.52
C ILE A 64 5.51 12.75 15.79
N PRO A 65 5.24 11.98 16.88
CA PRO A 65 3.93 11.35 17.12
C PRO A 65 2.74 12.30 17.02
N ASN A 66 2.83 13.50 17.59
CA ASN A 66 1.72 14.45 17.57
C ASN A 66 1.39 14.98 16.17
N THR A 67 2.40 15.21 15.32
CA THR A 67 2.20 15.65 13.93
C THR A 67 1.50 14.56 13.13
N VAL A 68 1.96 13.30 13.26
CA VAL A 68 1.35 12.16 12.57
C VAL A 68 -0.09 11.93 13.05
N LYS A 69 -0.35 12.01 14.36
CA LYS A 69 -1.69 11.92 14.93
C LYS A 69 -2.64 12.95 14.32
N SER A 70 -2.23 14.23 14.31
CA SER A 70 -3.06 15.31 13.76
C SER A 70 -3.31 15.14 12.26
N ALA A 71 -2.31 14.70 11.50
CA ALA A 71 -2.47 14.41 10.08
C ALA A 71 -3.45 13.24 9.85
N MET A 72 -3.33 12.15 10.61
CA MET A 72 -4.23 11.00 10.51
C MET A 72 -5.68 11.33 10.90
N GLU A 73 -5.89 12.21 11.90
CA GLU A 73 -7.22 12.72 12.25
C GLU A 73 -7.88 13.43 11.05
N VAL A 74 -7.13 14.21 10.28
CA VAL A 74 -7.62 14.82 9.04
C VAL A 74 -7.91 13.78 7.96
N LEU A 75 -6.97 12.82 7.73
CA LEU A 75 -7.12 11.80 6.69
C LEU A 75 -8.32 10.88 6.93
N ALA A 76 -8.67 10.60 8.18
CA ALA A 76 -9.83 9.80 8.53
C ALA A 76 -11.15 10.41 7.99
N GLY A 77 -11.24 11.75 7.96
CA GLY A 77 -12.41 12.47 7.43
C GLY A 77 -12.57 12.39 5.90
N PHE A 78 -11.57 11.92 5.16
CA PHE A 78 -11.64 11.84 3.69
C PHE A 78 -12.38 10.58 3.18
N GLY A 79 -12.74 9.65 4.06
CA GLY A 79 -13.42 8.42 3.68
C GLY A 79 -12.56 7.43 2.90
N VAL A 80 -11.23 7.54 3.02
CA VAL A 80 -10.28 6.56 2.44
C VAL A 80 -10.41 5.20 3.13
N ASP A 81 -9.98 4.14 2.45
CA ASP A 81 -10.13 2.77 2.96
C ASP A 81 -8.84 2.24 3.61
N LEU A 82 -7.69 2.76 3.18
CA LEU A 82 -6.36 2.35 3.64
C LEU A 82 -5.40 3.55 3.64
N VAL A 83 -4.59 3.66 4.69
CA VAL A 83 -3.52 4.65 4.82
C VAL A 83 -2.26 3.99 5.38
N ASN A 84 -1.12 4.67 5.31
CA ASN A 84 0.13 4.13 5.83
C ASN A 84 1.02 5.15 6.53
N VAL A 85 1.91 4.61 7.36
CA VAL A 85 3.03 5.31 7.99
C VAL A 85 4.31 4.51 7.77
N HIS A 86 5.49 5.11 7.95
CA HIS A 86 6.73 4.35 8.07
C HIS A 86 6.85 3.68 9.44
N ALA A 87 7.09 2.36 9.48
CA ALA A 87 7.33 1.64 10.74
C ALA A 87 8.61 2.12 11.46
N ALA A 88 9.57 2.66 10.70
CA ALA A 88 10.80 3.27 11.23
C ALA A 88 10.55 4.47 12.16
N GLY A 89 9.37 5.09 12.14
CA GLY A 89 8.95 6.11 13.09
C GLY A 89 8.76 5.59 14.52
N GLY A 90 8.77 4.27 14.71
CA GLY A 90 8.69 3.61 16.00
C GLY A 90 7.27 3.44 16.53
N LYS A 91 7.18 2.66 17.61
CA LYS A 91 5.89 2.23 18.19
C LYS A 91 5.01 3.42 18.59
N THR A 92 5.57 4.39 19.31
CA THR A 92 4.81 5.56 19.80
C THR A 92 4.21 6.40 18.66
N MET A 93 4.94 6.58 17.54
CA MET A 93 4.41 7.28 16.38
C MET A 93 3.27 6.48 15.73
N MET A 94 3.41 5.16 15.61
CA MET A 94 2.38 4.30 15.04
C MET A 94 1.11 4.26 15.89
N GLU A 95 1.24 4.17 17.22
CA GLU A 95 0.11 4.26 18.17
C GLU A 95 -0.60 5.62 18.08
N ALA A 96 0.17 6.71 17.97
CA ALA A 96 -0.38 8.05 17.79
C ALA A 96 -1.12 8.19 16.44
N ALA A 97 -0.62 7.57 15.38
CA ALA A 97 -1.29 7.50 14.09
C ALA A 97 -2.67 6.81 14.18
N LEU A 98 -2.71 5.68 14.89
CA LEU A 98 -3.95 4.92 15.12
C LEU A 98 -4.97 5.75 15.92
N GLU A 99 -4.52 6.38 17.01
CA GLU A 99 -5.36 7.28 17.81
C GLU A 99 -5.94 8.44 16.98
N GLY A 100 -5.13 9.02 16.08
CA GLY A 100 -5.58 10.06 15.16
C GLY A 100 -6.69 9.58 14.23
N LEU A 101 -6.54 8.39 13.63
CA LEU A 101 -7.59 7.80 12.78
C LEU A 101 -8.86 7.50 13.57
N ASP A 102 -8.74 6.92 14.77
CA ASP A 102 -9.91 6.60 15.61
C ASP A 102 -10.68 7.89 15.97
N LYS A 103 -9.97 8.95 16.33
CA LYS A 103 -10.56 10.25 16.68
C LYS A 103 -11.19 10.95 15.49
N GLY A 104 -10.55 10.89 14.31
CA GLY A 104 -11.00 11.59 13.10
C GLY A 104 -12.07 10.85 12.30
N THR A 105 -12.33 9.57 12.61
CA THR A 105 -13.34 8.79 11.88
C THR A 105 -14.75 9.25 12.28
N PRO A 106 -15.57 9.70 11.33
CA PRO A 106 -16.92 10.13 11.63
C PRO A 106 -17.78 9.00 12.24
N ALA A 107 -18.66 9.36 13.16
CA ALA A 107 -19.56 8.40 13.81
C ALA A 107 -20.36 7.57 12.80
N GLY A 108 -20.38 6.26 12.97
CA GLY A 108 -21.08 5.32 12.08
C GLY A 108 -20.29 4.90 10.84
N LEU A 109 -19.11 5.48 10.59
CA LEU A 109 -18.20 5.02 9.53
C LEU A 109 -17.11 4.08 10.08
N LYS A 110 -16.60 3.25 9.17
CA LYS A 110 -15.48 2.38 9.49
C LYS A 110 -14.18 3.18 9.42
N ARG A 111 -13.32 3.06 10.44
CA ARG A 111 -11.96 3.59 10.41
C ARG A 111 -11.18 3.03 9.21
N PRO A 112 -10.42 3.86 8.47
CA PRO A 112 -9.47 3.38 7.49
C PRO A 112 -8.52 2.35 8.10
N ALA A 113 -8.15 1.31 7.36
CA ALA A 113 -7.08 0.43 7.81
C ALA A 113 -5.75 1.21 7.81
N LEU A 114 -4.92 0.96 8.82
CA LEU A 114 -3.60 1.59 8.97
C LEU A 114 -2.51 0.54 8.88
N ILE A 115 -1.55 0.73 7.96
CA ILE A 115 -0.44 -0.21 7.77
C ILE A 115 0.92 0.48 7.88
N GLY A 116 1.92 -0.27 8.37
CA GLY A 116 3.30 0.20 8.48
C GLY A 116 4.13 -0.18 7.25
N VAL A 117 4.85 0.78 6.66
CA VAL A 117 5.85 0.48 5.63
C VAL A 117 7.11 -0.04 6.33
N THR A 118 7.52 -1.27 6.03
CA THR A 118 8.71 -1.92 6.61
C THR A 118 9.99 -1.37 5.99
N GLN A 119 10.47 -2.01 4.92
CA GLN A 119 11.54 -1.50 4.06
C GLN A 119 10.99 -1.32 2.65
N LEU A 120 11.42 -0.27 1.95
CA LEU A 120 11.00 -0.03 0.58
C LEU A 120 11.46 -1.17 -0.34
N THR A 121 10.68 -1.52 -1.36
CA THR A 121 11.04 -2.58 -2.31
C THR A 121 12.26 -2.25 -3.20
N SER A 122 12.71 -1.00 -3.18
CA SER A 122 13.97 -0.55 -3.78
C SER A 122 15.19 -0.71 -2.85
N THR A 123 14.96 -0.93 -1.55
CA THR A 123 16.04 -1.09 -0.56
C THR A 123 16.71 -2.45 -0.71
N ASP A 124 18.04 -2.47 -0.66
CA ASP A 124 18.88 -3.67 -0.67
C ASP A 124 19.73 -3.77 0.62
N GLU A 125 20.47 -4.88 0.76
CA GLU A 125 21.32 -5.16 1.91
C GLU A 125 22.39 -4.07 2.13
N LYS A 126 22.94 -3.52 1.04
CA LYS A 126 23.95 -2.46 1.14
C LYS A 126 23.37 -1.19 1.73
N GLN A 127 22.19 -0.77 1.25
CA GLN A 127 21.50 0.41 1.79
C GLN A 127 21.13 0.24 3.26
N VAL A 128 20.66 -0.95 3.66
CA VAL A 128 20.36 -1.25 5.07
C VAL A 128 21.61 -1.13 5.95
N ALA A 129 22.74 -1.71 5.51
CA ALA A 129 23.96 -1.74 6.31
C ALA A 129 24.71 -0.40 6.32
N GLU A 130 24.89 0.23 5.15
CA GLU A 130 25.79 1.37 4.98
C GLU A 130 25.09 2.73 5.12
N GLU A 131 23.83 2.85 4.65
CA GLU A 131 23.09 4.13 4.63
C GLU A 131 22.13 4.26 5.82
N GLN A 132 21.44 3.18 6.18
CA GLN A 132 20.54 3.15 7.34
C GLN A 132 21.23 2.75 8.64
N LEU A 133 22.48 2.24 8.57
CA LEU A 133 23.29 1.76 9.69
C LEU A 133 22.58 0.69 10.54
N ILE A 134 21.74 -0.13 9.91
CA ILE A 134 21.07 -1.27 10.53
C ILE A 134 22.02 -2.47 10.48
N ARG A 135 22.29 -3.06 11.67
CA ARG A 135 23.30 -4.11 11.84
C ARG A 135 22.79 -5.54 11.63
N VAL A 136 21.57 -5.68 11.18
CA VAL A 136 20.93 -6.97 10.89
C VAL A 136 20.60 -7.07 9.40
N PRO A 137 20.44 -8.27 8.83
CA PRO A 137 20.01 -8.44 7.44
C PRO A 137 18.69 -7.74 7.14
N LEU A 138 18.47 -7.40 5.87
CA LEU A 138 17.25 -6.75 5.39
C LEU A 138 15.98 -7.50 5.81
N GLU A 139 15.98 -8.83 5.66
CA GLU A 139 14.83 -9.68 6.02
C GLU A 139 14.53 -9.61 7.52
N GLU A 140 15.55 -9.62 8.38
CA GLU A 140 15.38 -9.49 9.83
C GLU A 140 14.86 -8.10 10.21
N SER A 141 15.35 -7.04 9.56
CA SER A 141 14.85 -5.68 9.71
C SER A 141 13.37 -5.58 9.34
N VAL A 142 12.96 -6.17 8.20
CA VAL A 142 11.56 -6.19 7.76
C VAL A 142 10.68 -6.91 8.78
N LEU A 143 11.13 -8.08 9.25
CA LEU A 143 10.37 -8.87 10.24
C LEU A 143 10.26 -8.16 11.59
N HIS A 144 11.32 -7.46 12.01
CA HIS A 144 11.30 -6.61 13.20
C HIS A 144 10.24 -5.50 13.07
N TYR A 145 10.24 -4.75 11.96
CA TYR A 145 9.25 -3.71 11.71
C TYR A 145 7.82 -4.26 11.63
N ALA A 146 7.61 -5.44 11.04
CA ALA A 146 6.30 -6.06 10.99
C ALA A 146 5.77 -6.42 12.40
N LYS A 147 6.62 -7.00 13.24
CA LYS A 147 6.27 -7.30 14.64
C LYS A 147 6.00 -6.02 15.45
N LEU A 148 6.81 -4.98 15.25
CA LEU A 148 6.63 -3.68 15.91
C LEU A 148 5.31 -3.03 15.49
N THR A 149 4.99 -3.07 14.19
CA THR A 149 3.73 -2.57 13.62
C THR A 149 2.53 -3.29 14.23
N LYS A 150 2.58 -4.63 14.34
CA LYS A 150 1.54 -5.42 15.01
C LYS A 150 1.41 -5.06 16.49
N ALA A 151 2.55 -4.91 17.20
CA ALA A 151 2.58 -4.54 18.61
C ALA A 151 2.05 -3.11 18.90
N ALA A 152 2.07 -2.23 17.89
CA ALA A 152 1.44 -0.91 17.93
C ALA A 152 -0.07 -0.94 17.60
N GLY A 153 -0.64 -2.10 17.28
CA GLY A 153 -2.06 -2.26 17.01
C GLY A 153 -2.48 -1.95 15.57
N LEU A 154 -1.54 -1.77 14.63
CA LEU A 154 -1.85 -1.52 13.23
C LEU A 154 -2.39 -2.77 12.52
N ASP A 155 -3.10 -2.57 11.43
CA ASP A 155 -3.83 -3.62 10.71
C ASP A 155 -2.93 -4.47 9.80
N GLY A 156 -1.71 -4.00 9.46
CA GLY A 156 -0.83 -4.69 8.55
C GLY A 156 0.43 -3.93 8.17
N VAL A 157 1.07 -4.38 7.10
CA VAL A 157 2.31 -3.79 6.57
C VAL A 157 2.30 -3.66 5.04
N VAL A 158 3.15 -2.77 4.53
CA VAL A 158 3.69 -2.83 3.16
C VAL A 158 5.02 -3.57 3.23
N CYS A 159 5.16 -4.63 2.43
CA CYS A 159 6.38 -5.45 2.34
C CYS A 159 6.55 -6.00 0.91
N SER A 160 7.66 -6.62 0.60
CA SER A 160 7.79 -7.38 -0.64
C SER A 160 7.07 -8.73 -0.57
N VAL A 161 6.79 -9.33 -1.72
CA VAL A 161 6.20 -10.67 -1.79
C VAL A 161 7.06 -11.71 -1.09
N HIS A 162 8.39 -11.59 -1.20
CA HIS A 162 9.34 -12.55 -0.61
C HIS A 162 9.26 -12.64 0.91
N GLU A 163 8.79 -11.60 1.59
CA GLU A 163 8.68 -11.51 3.05
C GLU A 163 7.30 -11.94 3.57
N SER A 164 6.31 -12.08 2.68
CA SER A 164 4.90 -12.30 3.07
C SER A 164 4.69 -13.55 3.91
N ALA A 165 5.35 -14.66 3.58
CA ALA A 165 5.22 -15.91 4.32
C ALA A 165 5.78 -15.80 5.75
N ALA A 166 6.98 -15.24 5.92
CA ALA A 166 7.59 -15.04 7.24
C ALA A 166 6.78 -14.07 8.11
N ILE A 167 6.22 -13.01 7.49
CA ILE A 167 5.33 -12.08 8.20
C ILE A 167 4.02 -12.77 8.60
N ALA A 168 3.44 -13.63 7.74
CA ALA A 168 2.23 -14.37 8.08
C ALA A 168 2.46 -15.35 9.25
N GLU A 169 3.63 -15.98 9.31
CA GLU A 169 4.02 -16.84 10.44
C GLU A 169 4.18 -16.03 11.73
N ALA A 170 4.90 -14.92 11.70
CA ALA A 170 5.21 -14.13 12.88
C ALA A 170 4.05 -13.24 13.37
N CYS A 171 3.22 -12.74 12.45
CA CYS A 171 2.16 -11.78 12.75
C CYS A 171 0.75 -12.32 12.57
N GLY A 172 0.58 -13.55 12.07
CA GLY A 172 -0.71 -14.14 11.78
C GLY A 172 -1.20 -13.89 10.35
N ARG A 173 -2.03 -14.81 9.86
CA ARG A 173 -2.49 -14.78 8.46
C ARG A 173 -3.40 -13.59 8.15
N GLU A 174 -4.20 -13.15 9.11
CA GLU A 174 -5.13 -12.01 8.99
C GLU A 174 -4.42 -10.65 8.99
N PHE A 175 -3.16 -10.57 9.44
CA PHE A 175 -2.37 -9.35 9.38
C PHE A 175 -2.13 -8.97 7.92
N LEU A 176 -2.53 -7.76 7.50
CA LEU A 176 -2.48 -7.35 6.11
C LEU A 176 -1.03 -7.30 5.60
N LYS A 177 -0.82 -7.88 4.43
CA LYS A 177 0.45 -7.84 3.67
C LYS A 177 0.14 -7.26 2.31
N VAL A 178 0.35 -5.94 2.18
CA VAL A 178 0.13 -5.18 0.95
C VAL A 178 1.45 -5.14 0.19
N THR A 179 1.50 -5.81 -0.97
CA THR A 179 2.75 -6.05 -1.70
C THR A 179 2.77 -5.34 -3.05
N PRO A 180 3.59 -4.28 -3.21
CA PRO A 180 3.91 -3.69 -4.50
C PRO A 180 4.98 -4.50 -5.25
N GLY A 181 5.40 -4.03 -6.42
CA GLY A 181 6.43 -4.69 -7.23
C GLY A 181 5.91 -5.86 -8.06
N ILE A 182 4.61 -5.88 -8.33
CA ILE A 182 3.98 -6.94 -9.13
C ILE A 182 4.22 -6.72 -10.63
N ARG A 183 4.64 -7.78 -11.33
CA ARG A 183 4.91 -7.80 -12.77
C ARG A 183 4.33 -9.06 -13.39
N LEU A 184 4.03 -8.98 -14.68
CA LEU A 184 3.78 -10.18 -15.50
C LEU A 184 5.11 -10.85 -15.86
N PRO A 185 5.15 -12.16 -16.15
CA PRO A 185 6.38 -12.93 -16.34
C PRO A 185 7.37 -12.39 -17.40
N GLN A 186 6.88 -11.58 -18.36
CA GLN A 186 7.68 -10.96 -19.42
C GLN A 186 7.88 -9.45 -19.22
N GLY A 187 7.51 -8.92 -18.04
CA GLY A 187 7.57 -7.49 -17.74
C GLY A 187 8.96 -7.01 -17.34
N ASP A 188 9.27 -5.74 -17.66
CA ASP A 188 10.52 -5.07 -17.28
C ASP A 188 10.62 -4.86 -15.76
N THR A 189 11.81 -5.08 -15.17
CA THR A 189 12.08 -4.90 -13.74
C THR A 189 12.07 -3.44 -13.29
N GLN A 190 12.52 -2.54 -14.16
CA GLN A 190 12.57 -1.09 -13.95
C GLN A 190 13.28 -0.69 -12.62
N ASP A 191 12.64 0.16 -11.80
CA ASP A 191 13.14 0.70 -10.52
C ASP A 191 12.90 -0.21 -9.30
N GLN A 192 12.19 -1.33 -9.45
CA GLN A 192 11.91 -2.28 -8.39
C GLN A 192 12.97 -3.41 -8.37
N LYS A 193 13.66 -3.60 -7.25
CA LYS A 193 14.66 -4.68 -7.09
C LYS A 193 14.02 -6.01 -6.67
N ARG A 194 12.88 -5.96 -5.98
CA ARG A 194 12.18 -7.12 -5.40
C ARG A 194 10.81 -7.26 -6.04
N ILE A 195 10.77 -7.90 -7.21
CA ILE A 195 9.55 -8.12 -8.01
C ILE A 195 9.03 -9.54 -7.87
N ALA A 196 7.75 -9.74 -8.15
CA ALA A 196 7.08 -11.04 -8.20
C ALA A 196 5.86 -11.02 -9.14
N THR A 197 5.38 -12.19 -9.54
CA THR A 197 4.13 -12.33 -10.29
C THR A 197 2.91 -12.30 -9.36
N PRO A 198 1.69 -12.09 -9.89
CA PRO A 198 0.46 -12.18 -9.09
C PRO A 198 0.28 -13.55 -8.42
N GLU A 199 0.64 -14.64 -9.12
CA GLU A 199 0.55 -16.01 -8.59
C GLU A 199 1.55 -16.23 -7.44
N GLU A 200 2.80 -15.79 -7.61
CA GLU A 200 3.82 -15.86 -6.55
C GLU A 200 3.37 -15.09 -5.32
N ALA A 201 2.79 -13.88 -5.50
CA ALA A 201 2.26 -13.10 -4.39
C ALA A 201 1.12 -13.82 -3.65
N ARG A 202 0.21 -14.46 -4.40
CA ARG A 202 -0.87 -15.27 -3.83
C ARG A 202 -0.33 -16.46 -3.04
N LEU A 203 0.60 -17.20 -3.63
CA LEU A 203 1.20 -18.39 -3.00
C LEU A 203 2.03 -18.04 -1.76
N ALA A 204 2.72 -16.89 -1.77
CA ALA A 204 3.46 -16.38 -0.62
C ALA A 204 2.55 -15.84 0.50
N GLY A 205 1.22 -15.74 0.28
CA GLY A 205 0.26 -15.31 1.29
C GLY A 205 0.13 -13.79 1.43
N SER A 206 0.47 -13.01 0.38
CA SER A 206 0.07 -11.61 0.31
C SER A 206 -1.45 -11.48 0.43
N THR A 207 -1.95 -10.44 1.10
CA THR A 207 -3.40 -10.21 1.23
C THR A 207 -3.92 -9.25 0.18
N HIS A 208 -3.08 -8.33 -0.28
CA HIS A 208 -3.36 -7.36 -1.33
C HIS A 208 -2.11 -7.16 -2.18
N ILE A 209 -2.31 -6.94 -3.47
CA ILE A 209 -1.24 -6.60 -4.40
C ILE A 209 -1.45 -5.19 -4.96
N VAL A 210 -0.36 -4.43 -5.11
CA VAL A 210 -0.39 -3.10 -5.75
C VAL A 210 0.32 -3.18 -7.08
N VAL A 211 -0.41 -2.83 -8.14
CA VAL A 211 0.06 -2.95 -9.53
C VAL A 211 0.06 -1.58 -10.20
N GLY A 212 1.22 -1.14 -10.65
CA GLY A 212 1.40 0.12 -11.38
C GLY A 212 1.49 -0.12 -12.88
N ARG A 213 2.68 0.12 -13.43
CA ARG A 213 2.98 0.14 -14.89
C ARG A 213 2.58 -1.12 -15.66
N ALA A 214 2.48 -2.29 -15.03
CA ALA A 214 1.94 -3.49 -15.66
C ALA A 214 0.48 -3.33 -16.10
N ILE A 215 -0.27 -2.40 -15.51
CA ILE A 215 -1.62 -2.01 -15.91
C ILE A 215 -1.59 -0.63 -16.57
N THR A 216 -1.05 0.39 -15.91
CA THR A 216 -1.13 1.79 -16.37
C THR A 216 -0.30 2.08 -17.62
N GLY A 217 0.71 1.27 -17.91
CA GLY A 217 1.53 1.35 -19.12
C GLY A 217 1.12 0.39 -20.22
N SER A 218 0.08 -0.41 -20.04
CA SER A 218 -0.43 -1.32 -21.06
C SER A 218 -1.17 -0.58 -22.16
N ALA A 219 -1.09 -1.07 -23.41
CA ALA A 219 -1.94 -0.59 -24.50
C ALA A 219 -3.43 -0.87 -24.25
N GLU A 220 -3.74 -1.95 -23.50
CA GLU A 220 -5.09 -2.39 -23.14
C GLU A 220 -5.20 -2.52 -21.60
N PRO A 221 -5.32 -1.40 -20.85
CA PRO A 221 -5.24 -1.43 -19.38
C PRO A 221 -6.28 -2.30 -18.71
N LYS A 222 -7.52 -2.30 -19.21
CA LYS A 222 -8.60 -3.13 -18.66
C LYS A 222 -8.32 -4.62 -18.85
N ALA A 223 -7.85 -5.04 -20.03
CA ALA A 223 -7.49 -6.43 -20.29
C ALA A 223 -6.29 -6.87 -19.42
N ALA A 224 -5.28 -5.99 -19.24
CA ALA A 224 -4.15 -6.24 -18.35
C ALA A 224 -4.59 -6.42 -16.90
N TYR A 225 -5.50 -5.57 -16.42
CA TYR A 225 -6.09 -5.70 -15.08
C TYR A 225 -6.85 -7.01 -14.90
N ASP A 226 -7.70 -7.38 -15.87
CA ASP A 226 -8.51 -8.60 -15.79
C ASP A 226 -7.63 -9.85 -15.78
N LEU A 227 -6.57 -9.88 -16.59
CA LEU A 227 -5.57 -10.95 -16.57
C LEU A 227 -4.88 -11.04 -15.20
N ILE A 228 -4.36 -9.92 -14.68
CA ILE A 228 -3.69 -9.89 -13.37
C ILE A 228 -4.65 -10.32 -12.25
N ASN A 229 -5.90 -9.89 -12.30
CA ASN A 229 -6.91 -10.28 -11.32
C ASN A 229 -7.25 -11.77 -11.39
N ALA A 230 -7.31 -12.36 -12.58
CA ALA A 230 -7.50 -13.81 -12.78
C ALA A 230 -6.33 -14.61 -12.18
N LEU A 231 -5.09 -14.23 -12.51
CA LEU A 231 -3.86 -14.83 -11.96
C LEU A 231 -3.79 -14.70 -10.44
N TRP A 232 -4.12 -13.53 -9.90
CA TRP A 232 -4.20 -13.25 -8.47
C TRP A 232 -5.24 -14.13 -7.76
N LYS A 233 -6.38 -14.40 -8.39
CA LYS A 233 -7.43 -15.29 -7.86
C LYS A 233 -7.18 -16.77 -8.10
N GLY A 234 -6.16 -17.13 -8.87
CA GLY A 234 -5.89 -18.52 -9.28
C GLY A 234 -6.95 -19.07 -10.23
N GLN A 235 -7.53 -18.19 -11.03
CA GLN A 235 -8.49 -18.52 -12.10
C GLN A 235 -7.70 -18.57 -13.43
N ASN A 236 -7.42 -19.77 -13.91
CA ASN A 236 -6.80 -20.02 -15.23
C ASN A 236 -7.87 -20.31 -16.27
#